data_47d727bc2f05d619784de9ee6722c7d1
#
_entry.id   47d727bc2f05d619784de9ee6722c7d1
#
_cell.length_a   1.000
_cell.length_b   1.000
_cell.length_c   1.000
_cell.angle_alpha   90.00
_cell.angle_beta   90.00
_cell.angle_gamma   90.00
#
_symmetry.space_group_name_H-M   'P 1'
#
loop_
_entity.id
_entity.type
_entity.pdbx_description
1 polymer ?
#
loop_
_entity_poly.entity_id
_entity_poly.type
_entity_poly.pdbx_seq_one_letter_code
_entity_poly.pdbx_strand_id
1 'polypeptide(L)' 'MAELSTAEKIRIILKRKNMTVKELAEMTGQSRQNLTQKLDRDNFSEREIREMAEKMGVRFESHFILENGDQL' A
#
# COMPACT_ATOMS: atom_id res chain seq x y z
N MET A 1 3.50 21.17 -2.22
CA MET A 1 2.48 20.14 -2.48
C MET A 1 2.60 19.03 -1.44
N ALA A 2 1.51 18.66 -0.82
CA ALA A 2 1.53 17.61 0.18
C ALA A 2 1.76 16.24 -0.48
N GLU A 3 2.57 15.42 0.15
CA GLU A 3 2.78 14.06 -0.32
C GLU A 3 1.54 13.21 -0.04
N LEU A 4 1.28 12.26 -0.92
CA LEU A 4 0.22 11.29 -0.70
C LEU A 4 0.61 10.34 0.43
N SER A 5 -0.35 10.01 1.28
CA SER A 5 -0.15 8.96 2.28
C SER A 5 -0.11 7.60 1.60
N THR A 6 0.38 6.60 2.30
CA THR A 6 0.38 5.22 1.80
C THR A 6 -1.04 4.77 1.48
N ALA A 7 -2.00 5.09 2.35
CA ALA A 7 -3.40 4.73 2.13
C ALA A 7 -3.95 5.38 0.85
N GLU A 8 -3.65 6.65 0.63
CA GLU A 8 -4.07 7.34 -0.58
C GLU A 8 -3.49 6.68 -1.84
N LYS A 9 -2.21 6.32 -1.80
CA LYS A 9 -1.55 5.64 -2.91
C LYS A 9 -2.21 4.30 -3.20
N ILE A 10 -2.52 3.53 -2.17
CA ILE A 10 -3.19 2.25 -2.34
C ILE A 10 -4.56 2.43 -2.98
N ARG A 11 -5.34 3.41 -2.52
CA ARG A 11 -6.66 3.67 -3.08
C ARG A 11 -6.58 4.09 -4.55
N ILE A 12 -5.57 4.87 -4.92
CA ILE A 12 -5.34 5.26 -6.31
C ILE A 12 -5.03 4.03 -7.17
N ILE A 13 -4.17 3.13 -6.68
CA ILE A 13 -3.81 1.92 -7.41
C ILE A 13 -5.03 1.02 -7.60
N LEU A 14 -5.82 0.84 -6.55
CA LEU A 14 -7.05 0.05 -6.63
C LEU A 14 -7.98 0.59 -7.71
N LYS A 15 -8.16 1.90 -7.74
CA LYS A 15 -9.00 2.54 -8.74
C LYS A 15 -8.48 2.32 -10.15
N ARG A 16 -7.17 2.47 -10.35
CA ARG A 16 -6.54 2.26 -11.67
C ARG A 16 -6.62 0.81 -12.11
N LYS A 17 -6.55 -0.13 -11.17
CA LYS A 17 -6.64 -1.55 -11.45
C LYS A 17 -8.09 -2.05 -11.49
N ASN A 18 -9.04 -1.17 -11.28
CA ASN A 18 -10.46 -1.53 -11.24
C ASN A 18 -10.74 -2.61 -10.20
N MET A 19 -10.11 -2.46 -9.05
CA MET A 19 -10.17 -3.41 -7.95
C MET A 19 -10.76 -2.75 -6.71
N THR A 20 -11.56 -3.50 -5.95
CA THR A 20 -12.19 -2.97 -4.73
C THR A 20 -11.36 -3.29 -3.49
N VAL A 21 -11.60 -2.55 -2.41
CA VAL A 21 -10.98 -2.83 -1.11
C VAL A 21 -11.32 -4.24 -0.65
N LYS A 22 -12.57 -4.68 -0.90
CA LYS A 22 -13.01 -6.03 -0.55
C LYS A 22 -12.17 -7.10 -1.26
N GLU A 23 -11.92 -6.92 -2.55
CA GLU A 23 -11.11 -7.85 -3.32
C GLU A 23 -9.68 -7.91 -2.78
N LEU A 24 -9.07 -6.76 -2.52
CA LEU A 24 -7.72 -6.74 -1.97
C LEU A 24 -7.68 -7.39 -0.58
N ALA A 25 -8.68 -7.14 0.25
CA ALA A 25 -8.77 -7.75 1.57
C ALA A 25 -8.81 -9.28 1.45
N GLU A 26 -9.65 -9.80 0.56
CA GLU A 26 -9.74 -11.25 0.33
C GLU A 26 -8.41 -11.83 -0.12
N MET A 27 -7.71 -11.15 -1.02
CA MET A 27 -6.43 -11.60 -1.54
C MET A 27 -5.32 -11.61 -0.48
N THR A 28 -5.45 -10.77 0.54
CA THR A 28 -4.47 -10.68 1.62
C THR A 28 -4.93 -11.39 2.90
N GLY A 29 -6.02 -12.16 2.82
CA GLY A 29 -6.48 -12.98 3.92
C GLY A 29 -7.04 -12.22 5.10
N GLN A 30 -7.64 -11.04 4.85
CA GLN A 30 -8.21 -10.24 5.92
C GLN A 30 -9.63 -9.78 5.56
N SER A 31 -10.38 -9.31 6.54
CA SER A 31 -11.72 -8.80 6.28
C SER A 31 -11.64 -7.42 5.64
N ARG A 32 -12.67 -7.08 4.86
CA ARG A 32 -12.81 -5.74 4.29
C ARG A 32 -12.77 -4.68 5.38
N GLN A 33 -13.44 -4.93 6.49
CA GLN A 33 -13.50 -3.99 7.61
C GLN A 33 -12.12 -3.73 8.20
N ASN A 34 -11.32 -4.80 8.35
CA ASN A 34 -9.96 -4.67 8.87
C ASN A 34 -9.09 -3.83 7.95
N LEU A 35 -9.14 -4.10 6.65
CA LEU A 35 -8.37 -3.33 5.68
C LEU A 35 -8.84 -1.87 5.62
N THR A 36 -10.15 -1.64 5.66
CA THR A 36 -10.70 -0.29 5.67
C THR A 36 -10.18 0.50 6.87
N GLN A 37 -10.15 -0.12 8.06
CA GLN A 37 -9.62 0.53 9.25
C GLN A 37 -8.15 0.87 9.12
N LYS A 38 -7.36 -0.02 8.53
CA LYS A 38 -5.93 0.25 8.29
C LYS A 38 -5.74 1.39 7.32
N LEU A 39 -6.56 1.46 6.28
CA LEU A 39 -6.51 2.57 5.32
C LEU A 39 -6.89 3.89 5.99
N ASP A 40 -7.92 3.88 6.82
CA ASP A 40 -8.37 5.09 7.51
C ASP A 40 -7.30 5.61 8.49
N ARG A 41 -6.56 4.71 9.12
CA ARG A 41 -5.49 5.07 10.05
C ARG A 41 -4.15 5.28 9.37
N ASP A 42 -4.05 4.90 8.11
CA ASP A 42 -2.79 4.91 7.36
C ASP A 42 -1.69 4.18 8.13
N ASN A 43 -2.03 3.01 8.66
CA ASN A 43 -1.15 2.26 9.54
C ASN A 43 -0.81 0.90 8.94
N PHE A 44 0.31 0.83 8.22
CA PHE A 44 0.77 -0.38 7.54
C PHE A 44 2.24 -0.64 7.84
N SER A 45 2.57 -1.90 8.09
CA SER A 45 3.98 -2.30 8.10
C SER A 45 4.47 -2.40 6.65
N GLU A 46 5.79 -2.35 6.46
CA GLU A 46 6.35 -2.52 5.13
C GLU A 46 5.99 -3.89 4.56
N ARG A 47 5.95 -4.91 5.40
CA ARG A 47 5.55 -6.26 4.99
C ARG A 47 4.14 -6.26 4.41
N GLU A 48 3.21 -5.57 5.08
CA GLU A 48 1.84 -5.46 4.60
C GLU A 48 1.76 -4.72 3.27
N ILE A 49 2.54 -3.65 3.13
CA ILE A 49 2.58 -2.88 1.89
C ILE A 49 3.10 -3.75 0.74
N ARG A 50 4.17 -4.51 0.98
CA ARG A 50 4.74 -5.39 -0.05
C ARG A 50 3.75 -6.48 -0.47
N GLU A 51 3.05 -7.06 0.48
CA GLU A 51 2.03 -8.07 0.19
C GLU A 51 0.90 -7.49 -0.65
N MET A 52 0.40 -6.33 -0.27
CA MET A 52 -0.66 -5.66 -1.03
C MET A 52 -0.19 -5.30 -2.43
N ALA A 53 1.04 -4.80 -2.57
CA ALA A 53 1.59 -4.45 -3.87
C ALA A 53 1.63 -5.67 -4.79
N GLU A 54 2.09 -6.81 -4.27
CA GLU A 54 2.12 -8.05 -5.02
C GLU A 54 0.73 -8.44 -5.51
N LYS A 55 -0.26 -8.37 -4.62
CA LYS A 55 -1.65 -8.73 -4.96
C LYS A 55 -2.27 -7.75 -5.95
N MET A 56 -1.87 -6.50 -5.90
CA MET A 56 -2.34 -5.50 -6.86
C MET A 56 -1.58 -5.55 -8.20
N GLY A 57 -0.53 -6.36 -8.28
CA GLY A 57 0.25 -6.48 -9.50
C GLY A 57 1.16 -5.29 -9.76
N VAL A 58 1.63 -4.64 -8.71
CA VAL A 58 2.56 -3.51 -8.82
C VAL A 58 3.81 -3.78 -7.98
N ARG A 59 4.88 -3.06 -8.30
CA ARG A 59 6.13 -3.16 -7.55
C ARG A 59 6.15 -2.10 -6.46
N PHE A 60 6.63 -2.48 -5.30
CA PHE A 60 6.89 -1.54 -4.21
C PHE A 60 8.38 -1.52 -3.95
N GLU A 61 8.96 -0.33 -3.91
CA GLU A 61 10.37 -0.13 -3.57
C GLU A 61 10.46 0.91 -2.46
N SER A 62 11.35 0.66 -1.51
CA SER A 62 11.63 1.62 -0.44
C SER A 62 13.13 1.73 -0.27
N HIS A 63 13.61 2.93 -0.04
CA HIS A 63 15.03 3.21 0.06
C HIS A 63 15.33 4.21 1.16
N PHE A 64 16.45 4.00 1.83
CA PHE A 64 17.06 5.06 2.60
C PHE A 64 18.06 5.77 1.68
N ILE A 65 18.06 7.09 1.73
CA ILE A 65 19.02 7.89 0.96
C ILE A 65 20.00 8.47 1.96
N LEU A 66 21.26 8.07 1.82
CA LEU A 66 22.32 8.50 2.71
C LEU A 66 22.83 9.88 2.34
N GLU A 67 23.60 10.49 3.23
CA GLU A 67 24.12 11.85 3.06
C GLU A 67 24.94 12.01 1.79
N ASN A 68 25.65 10.96 1.39
CA ASN A 68 26.47 10.95 0.18
C ASN A 68 25.67 10.63 -1.09
N GLY A 69 24.36 10.45 -0.99
CA GLY A 69 23.51 10.11 -2.11
C GLY A 69 23.33 8.62 -2.36
N ASP A 70 24.01 7.76 -1.61
CA ASP A 70 23.83 6.31 -1.75
C ASP A 70 22.45 5.89 -1.24
N GLN A 71 21.91 4.85 -1.85
CA GLN A 71 20.63 4.28 -1.46
C GLN A 71 20.80 2.89 -0.87
N LEU A 72 20.02 2.65 0.18
CA LEU A 72 19.94 1.31 0.78
C LEU A 72 18.52 0.80 0.74
#